data_08666e8ba6e5ec0099fe096cce955d0a
#
_entry.id   08666e8ba6e5ec0099fe096cce955d0a
#
_cell.length_a   1.000
_cell.length_b   1.000
_cell.length_c   1.000
_cell.angle_alpha   90.00
_cell.angle_beta   90.00
_cell.angle_gamma   90.00
#
_symmetry.space_group_name_H-M   'P 1'
#
loop_
_entity.id
_entity.type
_entity.pdbx_description
1 polymer ?
#
loop_
_entity_poly.entity_id
_entity_poly.type
_entity_poly.pdbx_seq_one_letter_code
_entity_poly.pdbx_strand_id
1 'polypeptide(L)'
;KGGVSKTSDTGETSFILSNGASRALQDDDLGTGSAFGFSLGKYLTDSFRLELEAIKRTGYEYDGRAIPFPTFTYKTKMQTEALFVNGFYNFQPFTMSNTAITPYLGGGVGISRNKMGTTVFRNNGIPSGSIIDGDTINQFAYKLSAGTLVSITEQLSLDVNYQYVNLGAFKSGTEVFDNGAFSNNLQRGINGGDIKTQELMVGLQYKF
;
A
#
# COMPACT_ATOMS: atom_id res chain seq x y z
N LYS A 1 -9.39 12.68 -0.35
CA LYS A 1 -9.83 11.55 -1.20
C LYS A 1 -9.81 10.24 -0.44
N GLY A 2 -10.66 9.30 -0.84
CA GLY A 2 -10.71 7.94 -0.33
C GLY A 2 -11.00 6.96 -1.45
N GLY A 3 -10.69 5.69 -1.25
CA GLY A 3 -10.90 4.68 -2.27
C GLY A 3 -10.54 3.27 -1.84
N VAL A 4 -10.62 2.37 -2.81
CA VAL A 4 -10.27 0.96 -2.68
C VAL A 4 -8.87 0.75 -3.27
N SER A 5 -8.05 0.02 -2.54
CA SER A 5 -6.68 -0.31 -2.91
C SER A 5 -6.54 -1.83 -2.95
N LYS A 6 -6.27 -2.37 -4.14
CA LYS A 6 -6.02 -3.80 -4.36
C LYS A 6 -4.54 -4.00 -4.59
N THR A 7 -3.93 -4.90 -3.82
CA THR A 7 -2.55 -5.30 -4.05
C THR A 7 -2.46 -6.28 -5.22
N SER A 8 -1.35 -6.20 -5.93
CA SER A 8 -0.88 -7.28 -6.82
C SER A 8 0.16 -8.10 -6.08
N ASP A 9 0.60 -9.19 -6.71
CA ASP A 9 1.66 -10.05 -6.22
C ASP A 9 2.86 -9.24 -5.68
N THR A 10 3.28 -9.54 -4.45
CA THR A 10 4.40 -8.89 -3.75
C THR A 10 5.76 -9.53 -4.06
N GLY A 11 5.80 -10.54 -4.94
CA GLY A 11 7.00 -11.30 -5.29
C GLY A 11 7.39 -12.35 -4.24
N GLU A 12 8.60 -12.87 -4.33
CA GLU A 12 9.08 -13.93 -3.43
C GLU A 12 9.20 -13.42 -2.00
N THR A 13 8.55 -14.13 -1.09
CA THR A 13 8.63 -13.89 0.36
C THR A 13 9.38 -15.01 1.03
N SER A 14 10.27 -14.70 1.96
CA SER A 14 11.07 -15.70 2.67
C SER A 14 11.52 -15.21 4.04
N PHE A 15 11.92 -16.15 4.91
CA PHE A 15 12.57 -15.87 6.19
C PHE A 15 13.68 -16.88 6.46
N ILE A 16 14.57 -16.59 7.43
CA ILE A 16 15.67 -17.49 7.82
C ILE A 16 15.53 -17.82 9.29
N LEU A 17 15.40 -19.11 9.58
CA LEU A 17 15.31 -19.66 10.93
C LEU A 17 16.61 -19.42 11.73
N SER A 18 16.55 -19.56 13.05
CA SER A 18 17.70 -19.44 13.96
C SER A 18 18.85 -20.39 13.62
N ASN A 19 18.56 -21.54 13.05
CA ASN A 19 19.56 -22.54 12.60
C ASN A 19 20.10 -22.29 11.18
N GLY A 20 19.76 -21.14 10.55
CA GLY A 20 20.20 -20.78 9.21
C GLY A 20 19.38 -21.36 8.06
N ALA A 21 18.38 -22.19 8.33
CA ALA A 21 17.54 -22.74 7.27
C ALA A 21 16.61 -21.67 6.69
N SER A 22 16.63 -21.49 5.36
CA SER A 22 15.71 -20.61 4.64
C SER A 22 14.35 -21.30 4.45
N ARG A 23 13.29 -20.49 4.51
CA ARG A 23 11.93 -20.90 4.20
C ARG A 23 11.33 -19.90 3.22
N ALA A 24 10.87 -20.40 2.08
CA ALA A 24 10.07 -19.62 1.13
C ALA A 24 8.59 -19.68 1.51
N LEU A 25 7.86 -18.61 1.23
CA LEU A 25 6.42 -18.52 1.42
C LEU A 25 5.76 -18.30 0.07
N GLN A 26 4.60 -18.92 -0.13
CA GLN A 26 3.71 -18.71 -1.29
C GLN A 26 2.43 -18.02 -0.84
N ASP A 27 1.60 -17.59 -1.82
CA ASP A 27 0.33 -16.91 -1.62
C ASP A 27 0.53 -15.56 -0.89
N ASP A 28 1.28 -14.68 -1.52
CA ASP A 28 1.77 -13.41 -1.00
C ASP A 28 0.94 -12.20 -1.46
N ASP A 29 -0.30 -12.42 -1.90
CA ASP A 29 -1.27 -11.36 -2.13
C ASP A 29 -1.71 -10.77 -0.76
N LEU A 30 -1.62 -9.44 -0.63
CA LEU A 30 -2.08 -8.72 0.56
C LEU A 30 -3.58 -8.39 0.52
N GLY A 31 -4.29 -8.84 -0.52
CA GLY A 31 -5.72 -8.65 -0.68
C GLY A 31 -6.12 -7.22 -1.03
N THR A 32 -7.32 -6.85 -0.58
CA THR A 32 -7.91 -5.54 -0.85
C THR A 32 -8.06 -4.76 0.44
N GLY A 33 -7.62 -3.53 0.42
CA GLY A 33 -7.74 -2.59 1.53
C GLY A 33 -8.42 -1.29 1.13
N SER A 34 -8.43 -0.33 2.05
CA SER A 34 -8.93 1.02 1.85
C SER A 34 -7.80 2.02 1.90
N ALA A 35 -7.88 3.06 1.07
CA ALA A 35 -6.95 4.18 1.03
C ALA A 35 -7.66 5.49 1.35
N PHE A 36 -7.05 6.32 2.19
CA PHE A 36 -7.54 7.66 2.55
C PHE A 36 -6.37 8.64 2.53
N GLY A 37 -6.56 9.76 1.86
CA GLY A 37 -5.51 10.76 1.69
C GLY A 37 -6.04 12.19 1.62
N PHE A 38 -5.12 13.08 1.94
CA PHE A 38 -5.28 14.51 1.83
C PHE A 38 -4.13 15.08 0.99
N SER A 39 -4.40 16.08 0.16
CA SER A 39 -3.36 16.77 -0.61
C SER A 39 -3.54 18.29 -0.56
N LEU A 40 -2.41 18.97 -0.67
CA LEU A 40 -2.32 20.41 -0.90
C LEU A 40 -1.51 20.64 -2.16
N GLY A 41 -1.97 21.51 -3.04
CA GLY A 41 -1.31 21.73 -4.31
C GLY A 41 -1.46 23.13 -4.84
N LYS A 42 -0.72 23.39 -5.92
CA LYS A 42 -0.73 24.64 -6.64
C LYS A 42 -0.69 24.38 -8.14
N TYR A 43 -1.49 25.13 -8.87
CA TYR A 43 -1.37 25.24 -10.32
C TYR A 43 -0.16 26.12 -10.65
N LEU A 44 0.79 25.58 -11.39
CA LEU A 44 1.96 26.31 -11.89
C LEU A 44 1.64 27.00 -13.24
N THR A 45 0.79 26.34 -14.01
CA THR A 45 0.19 26.87 -15.26
C THR A 45 -1.26 26.40 -15.32
N ASP A 46 -2.02 26.81 -16.32
CA ASP A 46 -3.40 26.35 -16.50
C ASP A 46 -3.50 24.83 -16.66
N SER A 47 -2.44 24.19 -17.19
CA SER A 47 -2.41 22.75 -17.44
C SER A 47 -1.55 21.96 -16.47
N PHE A 48 -0.68 22.58 -15.68
CA PHE A 48 0.25 21.87 -14.82
C PHE A 48 0.04 22.17 -13.34
N ARG A 49 -0.13 21.11 -12.54
CA ARG A 49 -0.40 21.16 -11.11
C ARG A 49 0.63 20.33 -10.33
N LEU A 50 1.15 20.90 -9.24
CA LEU A 50 1.95 20.17 -8.23
C LEU A 50 1.14 19.96 -6.97
N GLU A 51 1.28 18.79 -6.34
CA GLU A 51 0.63 18.46 -5.07
C GLU A 51 1.58 17.74 -4.11
N LEU A 52 1.50 18.11 -2.84
CA LEU A 52 2.00 17.31 -1.72
C LEU A 52 0.83 16.51 -1.16
N GLU A 53 0.97 15.18 -1.08
CA GLU A 53 -0.09 14.27 -0.66
C GLU A 53 0.39 13.38 0.48
N ALA A 54 -0.41 13.31 1.55
CA ALA A 54 -0.30 12.32 2.61
C ALA A 54 -1.44 11.31 2.47
N ILE A 55 -1.12 10.01 2.47
CA ILE A 55 -2.10 8.95 2.25
C ILE A 55 -1.80 7.75 3.16
N LYS A 56 -2.86 7.19 3.73
CA LYS A 56 -2.82 5.98 4.56
C LYS A 56 -3.63 4.88 3.91
N ARG A 57 -3.10 3.65 3.96
CA ARG A 57 -3.76 2.44 3.48
C ARG A 57 -3.86 1.43 4.61
N THR A 58 -5.03 0.82 4.73
CA THR A 58 -5.34 -0.15 5.79
C THR A 58 -6.17 -1.30 5.24
N GLY A 59 -6.24 -2.39 6.01
CA GLY A 59 -7.07 -3.55 5.65
C GLY A 59 -6.33 -4.60 4.82
N TYR A 60 -5.04 -4.46 4.62
CA TYR A 60 -4.24 -5.52 4.01
C TYR A 60 -3.99 -6.65 5.00
N GLU A 61 -4.08 -7.88 4.50
CA GLU A 61 -3.75 -9.09 5.26
C GLU A 61 -2.77 -9.94 4.45
N TYR A 62 -1.64 -10.26 5.05
CA TYR A 62 -0.68 -11.20 4.50
C TYR A 62 -1.04 -12.61 4.99
N ASP A 63 -1.10 -13.58 4.06
CA ASP A 63 -1.41 -14.99 4.34
C ASP A 63 -0.42 -15.88 3.56
N GLY A 64 0.81 -15.97 4.03
CA GLY A 64 1.86 -16.77 3.40
C GLY A 64 1.82 -18.24 3.82
N ARG A 65 2.03 -19.16 2.87
CA ARG A 65 2.15 -20.61 3.09
C ARG A 65 3.58 -21.06 2.96
N ALA A 66 4.06 -21.84 3.93
CA ALA A 66 5.43 -22.37 3.89
C ALA A 66 5.61 -23.45 2.82
N ILE A 67 6.73 -23.38 2.09
CA ILE A 67 7.15 -24.44 1.17
C ILE A 67 8.31 -25.22 1.86
N PRO A 68 8.28 -26.57 1.87
CA PRO A 68 7.32 -27.50 1.27
C PRO A 68 6.16 -27.93 2.21
N PHE A 69 5.88 -27.18 3.27
CA PHE A 69 4.90 -27.54 4.29
C PHE A 69 3.64 -26.66 4.21
N PRO A 70 2.71 -26.92 3.25
CA PRO A 70 1.58 -26.02 2.97
C PRO A 70 0.54 -25.93 4.09
N THR A 71 0.61 -26.82 5.08
CA THR A 71 -0.22 -26.76 6.29
C THR A 71 0.19 -25.63 7.23
N PHE A 72 1.41 -25.10 7.06
CA PHE A 72 1.97 -24.02 7.87
C PHE A 72 1.71 -22.69 7.19
N THR A 73 0.91 -21.84 7.83
CA THR A 73 0.56 -20.52 7.33
C THR A 73 0.97 -19.43 8.32
N TYR A 74 1.29 -18.26 7.76
CA TYR A 74 1.75 -17.08 8.49
C TYR A 74 0.81 -15.93 8.15
N LYS A 75 -0.01 -15.51 9.14
CA LYS A 75 -1.00 -14.46 8.95
C LYS A 75 -0.63 -13.20 9.71
N THR A 76 -0.70 -12.06 9.03
CA THR A 76 -0.53 -10.76 9.66
C THR A 76 -1.34 -9.67 8.95
N LYS A 77 -1.62 -8.60 9.70
CA LYS A 77 -2.22 -7.38 9.15
C LYS A 77 -1.13 -6.40 8.77
N MET A 78 -1.35 -5.70 7.65
CA MET A 78 -0.42 -4.70 7.16
C MET A 78 -1.13 -3.37 6.92
N GLN A 79 -0.38 -2.30 7.10
CA GLN A 79 -0.79 -0.94 6.77
C GLN A 79 0.39 -0.16 6.20
N THR A 80 0.09 0.83 5.35
CA THR A 80 1.11 1.71 4.80
C THR A 80 0.68 3.16 4.95
N GLU A 81 1.64 4.02 5.22
CA GLU A 81 1.50 5.47 5.20
C GLU A 81 2.51 6.02 4.20
N ALA A 82 2.15 7.00 3.40
CA ALA A 82 3.07 7.56 2.42
C ALA A 82 2.90 9.06 2.26
N LEU A 83 4.02 9.72 1.95
CA LEU A 83 4.06 11.12 1.56
C LEU A 83 4.61 11.21 0.15
N PHE A 84 3.87 11.85 -0.76
CA PHE A 84 4.22 12.01 -2.16
C PHE A 84 4.31 13.48 -2.57
N VAL A 85 5.24 13.77 -3.46
CA VAL A 85 5.19 14.94 -4.32
C VAL A 85 4.72 14.49 -5.68
N ASN A 86 3.60 15.04 -6.14
CA ASN A 86 2.93 14.66 -7.38
C ASN A 86 2.96 15.80 -8.38
N GLY A 87 3.12 15.45 -9.67
CA GLY A 87 2.90 16.34 -10.80
C GLY A 87 1.76 15.82 -11.66
N PHE A 88 0.87 16.73 -12.08
CA PHE A 88 -0.27 16.39 -12.94
C PHE A 88 -0.33 17.32 -14.13
N TYR A 89 -0.62 16.76 -15.29
CA TYR A 89 -0.95 17.48 -16.49
C TYR A 89 -2.46 17.37 -16.76
N ASN A 90 -3.16 18.49 -16.70
CA ASN A 90 -4.59 18.60 -17.00
C ASN A 90 -4.75 18.89 -18.50
N PHE A 91 -5.51 18.06 -19.19
CA PHE A 91 -5.88 18.29 -20.58
C PHE A 91 -6.93 19.39 -20.69
N GLN A 92 -7.20 19.82 -21.92
CA GLN A 92 -8.26 20.79 -22.18
C GLN A 92 -9.61 20.24 -21.66
N PRO A 93 -10.36 21.03 -20.88
CA PRO A 93 -11.68 20.63 -20.45
C PRO A 93 -12.64 20.52 -21.63
N PHE A 94 -13.55 19.57 -21.57
CA PHE A 94 -14.70 19.48 -22.47
C PHE A 94 -15.98 19.50 -21.65
N THR A 95 -17.08 19.98 -22.29
CA THR A 95 -18.37 20.12 -21.62
C THR A 95 -19.29 18.98 -22.02
N MET A 96 -19.88 18.32 -21.01
CA MET A 96 -20.93 17.32 -21.16
C MET A 96 -22.12 17.68 -20.27
N SER A 97 -23.31 17.88 -20.84
CA SER A 97 -24.54 18.25 -20.10
C SER A 97 -24.32 19.42 -19.12
N ASN A 98 -23.70 20.52 -19.59
CA ASN A 98 -23.37 21.73 -18.84
C ASN A 98 -22.34 21.54 -17.71
N THR A 99 -21.67 20.39 -17.61
CA THR A 99 -20.62 20.13 -16.64
C THR A 99 -19.28 20.09 -17.34
N ALA A 100 -18.30 20.84 -16.84
CA ALA A 100 -16.93 20.79 -17.35
C ALA A 100 -16.22 19.55 -16.78
N ILE A 101 -15.60 18.80 -17.67
CA ILE A 101 -14.84 17.58 -17.36
C ILE A 101 -13.40 17.80 -17.81
N THR A 102 -12.45 17.70 -16.89
CA THR A 102 -11.03 17.92 -17.14
C THR A 102 -10.26 16.63 -16.91
N PRO A 103 -9.93 15.85 -17.95
CA PRO A 103 -9.05 14.69 -17.81
C PRO A 103 -7.65 15.12 -17.39
N TYR A 104 -6.92 14.22 -16.70
CA TYR A 104 -5.53 14.46 -16.36
C TYR A 104 -4.73 13.16 -16.31
N LEU A 105 -3.42 13.29 -16.47
CA LEU A 105 -2.42 12.28 -16.20
C LEU A 105 -1.40 12.84 -15.21
N GLY A 106 -0.83 11.98 -14.40
CA GLY A 106 0.18 12.42 -13.47
C GLY A 106 0.98 11.28 -12.85
N GLY A 107 1.92 11.68 -12.05
CA GLY A 107 2.73 10.75 -11.28
C GLY A 107 3.38 11.44 -10.10
N GLY A 108 3.94 10.65 -9.21
CA GLY A 108 4.59 11.17 -8.03
C GLY A 108 5.67 10.24 -7.50
N VAL A 109 6.57 10.83 -6.74
CA VAL A 109 7.61 10.13 -5.99
C VAL A 109 7.51 10.52 -4.52
N GLY A 110 7.93 9.62 -3.65
CA GLY A 110 7.77 9.85 -2.22
C GLY A 110 8.43 8.80 -1.35
N ILE A 111 8.03 8.81 -0.10
CA ILE A 111 8.47 7.86 0.92
C ILE A 111 7.23 7.19 1.48
N SER A 112 7.26 5.86 1.56
CA SER A 112 6.28 5.05 2.28
C SER A 112 6.85 4.56 3.61
N ARG A 113 5.97 4.37 4.57
CA ARG A 113 6.21 3.70 5.83
C ARG A 113 5.34 2.46 5.86
N ASN A 114 5.96 1.29 5.69
CA ASN A 114 5.29 0.00 5.62
C ASN A 114 5.38 -0.68 6.98
N LYS A 115 4.22 -0.89 7.61
CA LYS A 115 4.11 -1.54 8.91
C LYS A 115 3.50 -2.92 8.74
N MET A 116 4.27 -3.94 9.09
CA MET A 116 3.81 -5.31 9.27
C MET A 116 3.51 -5.53 10.75
N GLY A 117 2.31 -5.99 11.07
CA GLY A 117 1.92 -6.32 12.44
C GLY A 117 2.53 -7.64 12.91
N THR A 118 2.15 -8.06 14.11
CA THR A 118 2.51 -9.39 14.63
C THR A 118 1.99 -10.48 13.70
N THR A 119 2.87 -11.40 13.32
CA THR A 119 2.54 -12.54 12.45
C THR A 119 2.20 -13.74 13.30
N VAL A 120 1.02 -14.31 13.10
CA VAL A 120 0.55 -15.50 13.79
C VAL A 120 0.88 -16.73 12.94
N PHE A 121 1.61 -17.65 13.51
CA PHE A 121 1.85 -18.97 12.91
C PHE A 121 0.67 -19.90 13.15
N ARG A 122 0.24 -20.60 12.10
CA ARG A 122 -0.87 -21.55 12.13
C ARG A 122 -0.43 -22.89 11.53
N ASN A 123 -0.93 -23.97 12.09
CA ASN A 123 -0.81 -25.32 11.53
C ASN A 123 -2.21 -25.87 11.26
N ASN A 124 -2.50 -26.28 10.02
CA ASN A 124 -3.85 -26.68 9.56
C ASN A 124 -4.94 -25.64 9.93
N GLY A 125 -4.63 -24.34 9.82
CA GLY A 125 -5.55 -23.26 10.15
C GLY A 125 -5.72 -22.97 11.65
N ILE A 126 -5.15 -23.79 12.55
CA ILE A 126 -5.22 -23.62 14.00
C ILE A 126 -4.01 -22.79 14.46
N PRO A 127 -4.19 -21.69 15.21
CA PRO A 127 -3.06 -20.96 15.81
C PRO A 127 -2.23 -21.88 16.69
N SER A 128 -0.92 -21.88 16.50
CA SER A 128 0.02 -22.74 17.27
C SER A 128 0.43 -22.14 18.61
N GLY A 129 0.07 -20.89 18.88
CA GLY A 129 0.59 -20.10 20.00
C GLY A 129 1.90 -19.38 19.69
N SER A 130 2.53 -19.66 18.55
CA SER A 130 3.76 -18.99 18.12
C SER A 130 3.46 -17.75 17.29
N ILE A 131 4.18 -16.68 17.58
CA ILE A 131 4.10 -15.42 16.85
C ILE A 131 5.49 -14.89 16.52
N ILE A 132 5.58 -14.13 15.44
CA ILE A 132 6.76 -13.32 15.09
C ILE A 132 6.36 -11.86 15.30
N ASP A 133 7.21 -11.08 15.92
CA ASP A 133 6.96 -9.65 16.15
C ASP A 133 6.85 -8.87 14.83
N GLY A 134 6.18 -7.72 14.91
CA GLY A 134 6.04 -6.81 13.77
C GLY A 134 7.27 -5.95 13.57
N ASP A 135 7.36 -5.32 12.38
CA ASP A 135 8.36 -4.29 12.10
C ASP A 135 7.77 -3.18 11.23
N THR A 136 8.48 -2.06 11.19
CA THR A 136 8.10 -0.89 10.39
C THR A 136 9.32 -0.37 9.66
N ILE A 137 9.25 -0.31 8.33
CA ILE A 137 10.34 0.19 7.49
C ILE A 137 9.88 1.34 6.60
N ASN A 138 10.81 2.22 6.31
CA ASN A 138 10.61 3.29 5.33
C ASN A 138 11.21 2.87 4.00
N GLN A 139 10.50 3.15 2.90
CA GLN A 139 10.88 2.77 1.56
C GLN A 139 10.67 3.93 0.59
N PHE A 140 11.41 3.94 -0.52
CA PHE A 140 11.08 4.77 -1.65
C PHE A 140 9.76 4.32 -2.26
N ALA A 141 8.91 5.28 -2.64
CA ALA A 141 7.62 5.00 -3.26
C ALA A 141 7.43 5.85 -4.52
N TYR A 142 6.71 5.31 -5.49
CA TYR A 142 6.29 6.07 -6.67
C TYR A 142 4.88 5.67 -7.11
N LYS A 143 4.24 6.56 -7.85
CA LYS A 143 2.91 6.27 -8.41
C LYS A 143 2.72 6.91 -9.77
N LEU A 144 1.81 6.32 -10.54
CA LEU A 144 1.25 6.84 -11.79
C LEU A 144 -0.26 6.96 -11.61
N SER A 145 -0.85 8.03 -12.13
CA SER A 145 -2.27 8.32 -11.96
C SER A 145 -2.89 8.81 -13.27
N ALA A 146 -4.10 8.37 -13.52
CA ALA A 146 -4.97 8.89 -14.58
C ALA A 146 -6.36 9.17 -14.00
N GLY A 147 -6.93 10.31 -14.29
CA GLY A 147 -8.21 10.66 -13.69
C GLY A 147 -8.92 11.80 -14.41
N THR A 148 -9.99 12.22 -13.77
CA THR A 148 -10.80 13.33 -14.26
C THR A 148 -11.34 14.18 -13.12
N LEU A 149 -11.34 15.49 -13.33
CA LEU A 149 -12.01 16.46 -12.48
C LEU A 149 -13.36 16.80 -13.12
N VAL A 150 -14.43 16.57 -12.39
CA VAL A 150 -15.80 16.91 -12.77
C VAL A 150 -16.21 18.13 -11.97
N SER A 151 -16.36 19.29 -12.63
CA SER A 151 -16.68 20.56 -11.96
C SER A 151 -18.09 20.53 -11.39
N ILE A 152 -18.22 20.76 -10.09
CA ILE A 152 -19.49 20.93 -9.37
C ILE A 152 -19.84 22.43 -9.31
N THR A 153 -18.83 23.25 -8.98
CA THR A 153 -18.89 24.73 -9.04
C THR A 153 -17.60 25.25 -9.67
N GLU A 154 -17.44 26.56 -9.78
CA GLU A 154 -16.19 27.17 -10.27
C GLU A 154 -14.98 26.82 -9.38
N GLN A 155 -15.20 26.57 -8.09
CA GLN A 155 -14.16 26.29 -7.11
C GLN A 155 -14.11 24.83 -6.68
N LEU A 156 -15.21 24.07 -6.78
CA LEU A 156 -15.30 22.70 -6.29
C LEU A 156 -15.42 21.69 -7.43
N SER A 157 -14.59 20.70 -7.43
CA SER A 157 -14.63 19.57 -8.38
C SER A 157 -14.63 18.23 -7.67
N LEU A 158 -15.32 17.26 -8.24
CA LEU A 158 -15.19 15.85 -7.91
C LEU A 158 -13.97 15.30 -8.66
N ASP A 159 -13.04 14.70 -7.95
CA ASP A 159 -11.87 14.01 -8.50
C ASP A 159 -12.13 12.50 -8.49
N VAL A 160 -12.09 11.88 -9.68
CA VAL A 160 -12.16 10.41 -9.83
C VAL A 160 -10.91 9.98 -10.54
N ASN A 161 -10.11 9.11 -9.90
CA ASN A 161 -8.86 8.65 -10.49
C ASN A 161 -8.57 7.18 -10.22
N TYR A 162 -7.83 6.61 -11.15
CA TYR A 162 -7.15 5.35 -11.03
C TYR A 162 -5.66 5.61 -10.84
N GLN A 163 -5.02 4.90 -9.91
CA GLN A 163 -3.59 5.01 -9.71
C GLN A 163 -2.94 3.64 -9.50
N TYR A 164 -1.75 3.48 -10.06
CA TYR A 164 -0.82 2.43 -9.77
C TYR A 164 0.24 2.98 -8.80
N VAL A 165 0.49 2.27 -7.69
CA VAL A 165 1.43 2.71 -6.67
C VAL A 165 2.38 1.57 -6.32
N ASN A 166 3.68 1.86 -6.28
CA ASN A 166 4.69 1.00 -5.68
C ASN A 166 5.14 1.65 -4.36
N LEU A 167 5.00 0.92 -3.28
CA LEU A 167 5.28 1.35 -1.91
C LEU A 167 6.59 0.77 -1.37
N GLY A 168 7.34 0.02 -2.19
CA GLY A 168 8.55 -0.68 -1.78
C GLY A 168 8.26 -1.89 -0.90
N ALA A 169 9.31 -2.48 -0.38
CA ALA A 169 9.31 -3.73 0.36
C ALA A 169 8.67 -3.63 1.76
N PHE A 170 8.41 -4.79 2.37
CA PHE A 170 8.00 -4.93 3.76
C PHE A 170 8.81 -6.02 4.45
N LYS A 171 8.85 -5.98 5.79
CA LYS A 171 9.46 -7.04 6.60
C LYS A 171 8.80 -7.16 7.96
N SER A 172 8.90 -8.35 8.59
CA SER A 172 8.60 -8.55 10.00
C SER A 172 9.82 -8.27 10.89
N GLY A 173 9.62 -8.24 12.19
CA GLY A 173 10.69 -8.39 13.15
C GLY A 173 11.32 -9.80 13.12
N THR A 174 12.21 -10.05 14.04
CA THR A 174 12.94 -11.33 14.15
C THR A 174 12.65 -12.10 15.43
N GLU A 175 12.04 -11.46 16.42
CA GLU A 175 11.73 -12.10 17.70
C GLU A 175 10.53 -13.04 17.54
N VAL A 176 10.71 -14.27 18.06
CA VAL A 176 9.67 -15.30 18.09
C VAL A 176 9.25 -15.53 19.54
N PHE A 177 7.95 -15.50 19.76
CA PHE A 177 7.33 -15.76 21.05
C PHE A 177 6.44 -17.00 20.96
N ASP A 178 6.54 -17.90 21.91
CA ASP A 178 5.70 -19.08 22.04
C ASP A 178 4.84 -18.95 23.31
N ASN A 179 3.51 -18.95 23.16
CA ASN A 179 2.56 -18.78 24.28
C ASN A 179 2.85 -17.54 25.14
N GLY A 180 3.31 -16.44 24.49
CA GLY A 180 3.62 -15.18 25.14
C GLY A 180 5.01 -15.07 25.77
N ALA A 181 5.79 -16.13 25.79
CA ALA A 181 7.18 -16.12 26.25
C ALA A 181 8.14 -16.02 25.06
N PHE A 182 9.23 -15.25 25.23
CA PHE A 182 10.30 -15.22 24.21
C PHE A 182 10.86 -16.64 24.02
N SER A 183 10.94 -17.06 22.75
CA SER A 183 11.41 -18.38 22.36
C SER A 183 12.81 -18.32 21.72
N ASN A 184 12.92 -17.58 20.62
CA ASN A 184 14.19 -17.43 19.89
C ASN A 184 14.15 -16.24 18.93
N ASN A 185 15.26 -16.01 18.21
CA ASN A 185 15.34 -15.05 17.11
C ASN A 185 15.49 -15.77 15.78
N LEU A 186 14.78 -15.30 14.77
CA LEU A 186 15.09 -15.60 13.37
C LEU A 186 16.42 -14.91 13.00
N GLN A 187 17.21 -15.50 12.12
CA GLN A 187 18.36 -14.80 11.54
C GLN A 187 17.90 -13.68 10.61
N ARG A 188 16.75 -13.89 9.95
CA ARG A 188 16.07 -12.87 9.14
C ARG A 188 14.56 -13.09 9.24
N GLY A 189 13.84 -12.04 9.61
CA GLY A 189 12.37 -12.04 9.61
C GLY A 189 11.76 -12.25 8.23
N ILE A 190 10.45 -12.34 8.16
CA ILE A 190 9.73 -12.42 6.90
C ILE A 190 10.07 -11.18 6.09
N ASN A 191 10.60 -11.37 4.90
CA ASN A 191 10.98 -10.30 3.99
C ASN A 191 10.27 -10.54 2.66
N GLY A 192 9.42 -9.60 2.26
CA GLY A 192 8.68 -9.62 1.01
C GLY A 192 9.19 -8.60 0.01
N GLY A 193 8.80 -8.76 -1.23
CA GLY A 193 9.07 -7.81 -2.30
C GLY A 193 8.25 -6.53 -2.18
N ASP A 194 8.16 -5.81 -3.27
CA ASP A 194 7.47 -4.52 -3.31
C ASP A 194 5.95 -4.67 -3.18
N ILE A 195 5.36 -3.86 -2.31
CA ILE A 195 3.90 -3.68 -2.24
C ILE A 195 3.47 -2.83 -3.43
N LYS A 196 2.85 -3.46 -4.42
CA LYS A 196 2.30 -2.82 -5.61
C LYS A 196 0.78 -2.81 -5.51
N THR A 197 0.16 -1.64 -5.70
CA THR A 197 -1.29 -1.50 -5.58
C THR A 197 -1.90 -0.85 -6.82
N GLN A 198 -3.12 -1.25 -7.11
CA GLN A 198 -4.02 -0.61 -8.07
C GLN A 198 -5.19 -0.03 -7.28
N GLU A 199 -5.46 1.25 -7.47
CA GLU A 199 -6.39 1.97 -6.61
C GLU A 199 -7.39 2.77 -7.44
N LEU A 200 -8.66 2.68 -7.05
CA LEU A 200 -9.71 3.57 -7.54
C LEU A 200 -10.04 4.55 -6.42
N MET A 201 -9.82 5.83 -6.67
CA MET A 201 -9.96 6.90 -5.69
C MET A 201 -11.03 7.90 -6.10
N VAL A 202 -11.77 8.38 -5.13
CA VAL A 202 -12.73 9.48 -5.28
C VAL A 202 -12.43 10.54 -4.23
N GLY A 203 -12.47 11.79 -4.61
CA GLY A 203 -12.19 12.91 -3.73
C GLY A 203 -12.88 14.19 -4.13
N LEU A 204 -12.71 15.21 -3.31
CA LEU A 204 -13.11 16.57 -3.61
C LEU A 204 -11.86 17.43 -3.74
N GLN A 205 -11.83 18.26 -4.77
CA GLN A 205 -10.82 19.28 -4.96
C GLN A 205 -11.46 20.65 -4.84
N TYR A 206 -10.88 21.49 -3.97
CA TYR A 206 -11.28 22.88 -3.81
C TYR A 206 -10.16 23.79 -4.31
N LYS A 207 -10.51 24.75 -5.18
CA LYS A 207 -9.58 25.76 -5.72
C LYS A 207 -9.84 27.09 -5.03
N PHE A 208 -8.79 27.63 -4.38
CA PHE A 208 -8.81 28.93 -3.73
C PHE A 208 -8.61 30.08 -4.71
#